data_8dbd5a98d7cdc0292c2786c38f804c8b
#
_entry.id   8dbd5a98d7cdc0292c2786c38f804c8b
#
_cell.length_a   1.000
_cell.length_b   1.000
_cell.length_c   1.000
_cell.angle_alpha   90.00
_cell.angle_beta   90.00
_cell.angle_gamma   90.00
#
_symmetry.space_group_name_H-M   'P 1'
#
loop_
_entity.id
_entity.type
_entity.pdbx_description
1 polymer ?
#
loop_
_entity_poly.entity_id
_entity_poly.type
_entity_poly.pdbx_seq_one_letter_code
_entity_poly.pdbx_strand_id
1 'polypeptide(L)'
;MKNLGELLAKSWLDKTFLNLDTLNAKDIPSSRKEAFEAQNFFYQSINKKTVGWKIGAVAKEVQEEEGYDGPVPGKIFEDTFLQINTNIDFNDIPHSNLECEYALQFLKDSKIDNELDKDLNQIKLFTAIDITSTRYEQTSKDKFDKLIQMYLGIADHGNGGRIIIGDEIIGWQKKDLNNVKIKFDVNGDKSEPYFTGKKRIHPLKSLKAFIEEFKNHNIQVKANDYLLCGSLIHPYKIKKNDYIKI
;
A
#
# COMPACT_ATOMS: atom_id res chain seq x y z
N MET A 1 4.68 -7.39 -20.35
CA MET A 1 3.94 -6.92 -19.16
C MET A 1 2.42 -6.86 -19.32
N LYS A 2 1.90 -6.67 -20.54
CA LYS A 2 0.43 -6.63 -20.76
C LYS A 2 -0.29 -7.89 -20.24
N ASN A 3 0.20 -9.07 -20.59
CA ASN A 3 -0.40 -10.35 -20.15
C ASN A 3 -0.49 -10.46 -18.62
N LEU A 4 0.58 -10.09 -17.89
CA LEU A 4 0.58 -10.10 -16.43
C LEU A 4 -0.48 -9.13 -15.85
N GLY A 5 -0.53 -7.90 -16.36
CA GLY A 5 -1.50 -6.91 -15.88
C GLY A 5 -2.95 -7.33 -16.09
N GLU A 6 -3.28 -7.90 -17.25
CA GLU A 6 -4.61 -8.41 -17.57
C GLU A 6 -4.98 -9.62 -16.68
N LEU A 7 -4.06 -10.53 -16.44
CA LEU A 7 -4.28 -11.68 -15.55
C LEU A 7 -4.48 -11.26 -14.09
N LEU A 8 -3.72 -10.28 -13.61
CA LEU A 8 -3.91 -9.72 -12.26
C LEU A 8 -5.28 -9.06 -12.12
N ALA A 9 -5.72 -8.28 -13.14
CA ALA A 9 -7.04 -7.68 -13.13
C ALA A 9 -8.15 -8.76 -13.11
N LYS A 10 -8.00 -9.82 -13.88
CA LYS A 10 -8.91 -10.96 -13.87
C LYS A 10 -8.93 -11.63 -12.49
N SER A 11 -7.76 -11.91 -11.90
CA SER A 11 -7.65 -12.51 -10.56
C SER A 11 -8.30 -11.65 -9.48
N TRP A 12 -8.16 -10.31 -9.59
CA TRP A 12 -8.86 -9.37 -8.70
C TRP A 12 -10.38 -9.48 -8.81
N LEU A 13 -10.91 -9.48 -10.03
CA LEU A 13 -12.36 -9.51 -10.28
C LEU A 13 -12.98 -10.86 -9.89
N ASP A 14 -12.30 -11.96 -10.21
CA ASP A 14 -12.76 -13.32 -9.98
C ASP A 14 -12.45 -13.83 -8.57
N LYS A 15 -11.72 -13.06 -7.75
CA LYS A 15 -11.21 -13.47 -6.42
C LYS A 15 -10.42 -14.78 -6.47
N THR A 16 -9.56 -14.91 -7.49
CA THR A 16 -8.71 -16.08 -7.73
C THR A 16 -7.24 -15.75 -7.56
N PHE A 17 -6.39 -16.78 -7.54
CA PHE A 17 -4.94 -16.61 -7.51
C PHE A 17 -4.32 -16.90 -8.87
N LEU A 18 -3.26 -16.17 -9.18
CA LEU A 18 -2.40 -16.40 -10.31
C LEU A 18 -1.20 -17.26 -9.90
N ASN A 19 -1.10 -18.43 -10.51
CA ASN A 19 0.08 -19.27 -10.37
C ASN A 19 1.16 -18.78 -11.34
N LEU A 20 2.26 -18.26 -10.80
CA LEU A 20 3.37 -17.72 -11.61
C LEU A 20 4.11 -18.80 -12.42
N ASP A 21 4.04 -20.07 -12.01
CA ASP A 21 4.64 -21.18 -12.76
C ASP A 21 3.96 -21.40 -14.13
N THR A 22 2.77 -20.87 -14.33
CA THR A 22 2.03 -20.94 -15.61
C THR A 22 2.39 -19.85 -16.58
N LEU A 23 3.18 -18.86 -16.16
CA LEU A 23 3.59 -17.71 -16.98
C LEU A 23 4.89 -17.99 -17.72
N ASN A 24 5.06 -17.33 -18.88
CA ASN A 24 6.36 -17.29 -19.53
C ASN A 24 7.30 -16.37 -18.76
N ALA A 25 8.61 -16.65 -18.79
CA ALA A 25 9.61 -15.82 -18.14
C ALA A 25 9.53 -14.34 -18.55
N LYS A 26 9.18 -14.06 -19.82
CA LYS A 26 9.00 -12.68 -20.33
C LYS A 26 7.82 -11.92 -19.72
N ASP A 27 6.91 -12.60 -19.05
CA ASP A 27 5.75 -12.00 -18.39
C ASP A 27 6.05 -11.69 -16.91
N ILE A 28 7.20 -12.14 -16.40
CA ILE A 28 7.67 -11.81 -15.04
C ILE A 28 8.52 -10.54 -15.11
N PRO A 29 8.17 -9.45 -14.35
CA PRO A 29 8.92 -8.22 -14.40
C PRO A 29 10.34 -8.40 -13.82
N SER A 30 11.34 -8.00 -14.58
CA SER A 30 12.76 -8.03 -14.21
C SER A 30 13.31 -6.66 -13.82
N SER A 31 12.46 -5.63 -13.90
CA SER A 31 12.81 -4.26 -13.57
C SER A 31 11.60 -3.51 -13.03
N ARG A 32 11.87 -2.43 -12.30
CA ARG A 32 10.84 -1.51 -11.79
C ARG A 32 9.97 -0.93 -12.92
N LYS A 33 10.60 -0.61 -14.06
CA LYS A 33 9.89 -0.13 -15.25
C LYS A 33 8.87 -1.15 -15.75
N GLU A 34 9.25 -2.41 -15.86
CA GLU A 34 8.35 -3.49 -16.29
C GLU A 34 7.23 -3.75 -15.28
N ALA A 35 7.53 -3.65 -13.98
CA ALA A 35 6.54 -3.75 -12.93
C ALA A 35 5.45 -2.65 -13.05
N PHE A 36 5.86 -1.40 -13.29
CA PHE A 36 4.91 -0.30 -13.55
C PHE A 36 4.15 -0.47 -14.86
N GLU A 37 4.78 -1.01 -15.90
CA GLU A 37 4.08 -1.31 -17.14
C GLU A 37 2.97 -2.34 -16.91
N ALA A 38 3.25 -3.43 -16.18
CA ALA A 38 2.23 -4.41 -15.81
C ALA A 38 1.12 -3.79 -14.93
N GLN A 39 1.49 -2.96 -13.94
CA GLN A 39 0.54 -2.23 -13.10
C GLN A 39 -0.38 -1.31 -13.92
N ASN A 40 0.15 -0.64 -14.94
CA ASN A 40 -0.67 0.20 -15.83
C ASN A 40 -1.69 -0.62 -16.62
N PHE A 41 -1.30 -1.77 -17.15
CA PHE A 41 -2.24 -2.68 -17.82
C PHE A 41 -3.29 -3.23 -16.84
N PHE A 42 -2.91 -3.53 -15.61
CA PHE A 42 -3.87 -3.88 -14.56
C PHE A 42 -4.92 -2.78 -14.37
N TYR A 43 -4.50 -1.50 -14.22
CA TYR A 43 -5.44 -0.39 -14.03
C TYR A 43 -6.36 -0.17 -15.24
N GLN A 44 -5.83 -0.31 -16.45
CA GLN A 44 -6.64 -0.21 -17.68
C GLN A 44 -7.69 -1.33 -17.76
N SER A 45 -7.32 -2.55 -17.36
CA SER A 45 -8.18 -3.72 -17.45
C SER A 45 -9.26 -3.74 -16.37
N ILE A 46 -8.96 -3.27 -15.15
CA ILE A 46 -9.91 -3.28 -14.05
C ILE A 46 -10.91 -2.12 -14.13
N ASN A 47 -10.51 -0.98 -14.75
CA ASN A 47 -11.33 0.21 -14.99
C ASN A 47 -12.14 0.68 -13.76
N LYS A 48 -11.51 0.72 -12.58
CA LYS A 48 -12.15 1.19 -11.34
C LYS A 48 -11.80 2.64 -11.05
N LYS A 49 -12.71 3.35 -10.37
CA LYS A 49 -12.46 4.70 -9.86
C LYS A 49 -11.38 4.66 -8.79
N THR A 50 -10.34 5.48 -8.97
CA THR A 50 -9.28 5.66 -7.99
C THR A 50 -9.55 6.89 -7.12
N VAL A 51 -9.18 6.82 -5.85
CA VAL A 51 -9.39 7.86 -4.83
C VAL A 51 -8.12 8.11 -4.01
N GLY A 52 -6.98 7.78 -4.57
CA GLY A 52 -5.70 8.02 -3.94
C GLY A 52 -4.64 6.96 -4.26
N TRP A 53 -3.65 6.94 -3.38
CA TRP A 53 -2.43 6.18 -3.53
C TRP A 53 -2.01 5.55 -2.21
N LYS A 54 -1.25 4.50 -2.28
CA LYS A 54 -0.46 3.96 -1.17
C LYS A 54 1.01 3.90 -1.58
N ILE A 55 1.90 3.99 -0.60
CA ILE A 55 3.33 3.84 -0.81
C ILE A 55 3.95 3.07 0.35
N GLY A 56 4.30 1.81 0.13
CA GLY A 56 4.96 0.94 1.10
C GLY A 56 6.48 0.99 0.98
N ALA A 57 7.18 0.36 1.92
CA ALA A 57 8.64 0.20 1.95
C ALA A 57 9.43 1.51 1.77
N VAL A 58 8.98 2.60 2.42
CA VAL A 58 9.59 3.93 2.28
C VAL A 58 10.90 4.05 3.07
N ALA A 59 11.04 3.36 4.21
CA ALA A 59 12.26 3.39 5.01
C ALA A 59 13.39 2.67 4.28
N LYS A 60 14.54 3.33 4.15
CA LYS A 60 15.71 2.73 3.51
C LYS A 60 16.20 1.48 4.23
N GLU A 61 16.12 1.48 5.55
CA GLU A 61 16.46 0.33 6.37
C GLU A 61 15.59 -0.90 6.06
N VAL A 62 14.29 -0.67 5.76
CA VAL A 62 13.39 -1.74 5.32
C VAL A 62 13.74 -2.19 3.90
N GLN A 63 14.04 -1.26 2.99
CA GLN A 63 14.45 -1.60 1.63
C GLN A 63 15.74 -2.46 1.62
N GLU A 64 16.73 -2.09 2.43
CA GLU A 64 17.99 -2.82 2.55
C GLU A 64 17.79 -4.23 3.13
N GLU A 65 16.97 -4.38 4.18
CA GLU A 65 16.66 -5.68 4.80
C GLU A 65 15.89 -6.61 3.87
N GLU A 66 14.96 -6.05 3.09
CA GLU A 66 14.12 -6.81 2.17
C GLU A 66 14.77 -6.96 0.77
N GLY A 67 15.91 -6.31 0.52
CA GLY A 67 16.57 -6.33 -0.80
C GLY A 67 15.79 -5.59 -1.89
N TYR A 68 15.07 -4.52 -1.52
CA TYR A 68 14.27 -3.70 -2.42
C TYR A 68 15.08 -2.53 -2.99
N ASP A 69 14.80 -2.12 -4.23
CA ASP A 69 15.45 -0.99 -4.91
C ASP A 69 14.67 0.33 -4.74
N GLY A 70 13.58 0.34 -3.99
CA GLY A 70 12.76 1.52 -3.74
C GLY A 70 11.41 1.20 -3.09
N PRO A 71 10.52 2.19 -2.99
CA PRO A 71 9.19 2.01 -2.40
C PRO A 71 8.27 1.17 -3.31
N VAL A 72 7.17 0.67 -2.72
CA VAL A 72 6.16 -0.15 -3.40
C VAL A 72 4.85 0.64 -3.50
N PRO A 73 4.60 1.37 -4.59
CA PRO A 73 3.40 2.17 -4.76
C PRO A 73 2.24 1.39 -5.37
N GLY A 74 1.02 1.85 -5.09
CA GLY A 74 -0.21 1.37 -5.72
C GLY A 74 -1.31 2.43 -5.65
N LYS A 75 -2.36 2.29 -6.47
CA LYS A 75 -3.55 3.13 -6.40
C LYS A 75 -4.55 2.56 -5.40
N ILE A 76 -5.37 3.42 -4.84
CA ILE A 76 -6.51 3.05 -3.99
C ILE A 76 -7.78 3.14 -4.82
N PHE A 77 -8.59 2.08 -4.81
CA PHE A 77 -9.90 2.09 -5.45
C PHE A 77 -11.00 2.50 -4.46
N GLU A 78 -12.00 3.23 -4.94
CA GLU A 78 -13.11 3.72 -4.10
C GLU A 78 -13.85 2.58 -3.37
N ASP A 79 -14.01 1.44 -4.00
CA ASP A 79 -14.72 0.28 -3.45
C ASP A 79 -13.89 -0.58 -2.49
N THR A 80 -12.65 -0.16 -2.19
CA THR A 80 -11.81 -0.85 -1.20
C THR A 80 -11.92 -0.27 0.20
N PHE A 81 -12.59 0.88 0.38
CA PHE A 81 -12.80 1.48 1.68
C PHE A 81 -13.82 0.70 2.51
N LEU A 82 -13.51 0.48 3.76
CA LEU A 82 -14.37 -0.15 4.76
C LEU A 82 -14.69 0.82 5.89
N GLN A 83 -15.82 0.58 6.55
CA GLN A 83 -16.20 1.32 7.74
C GLN A 83 -15.42 0.82 8.96
N ILE A 84 -15.22 1.70 9.96
CA ILE A 84 -14.71 1.30 11.27
C ILE A 84 -15.69 0.28 11.90
N ASN A 85 -15.17 -0.68 12.64
CA ASN A 85 -15.95 -1.77 13.26
C ASN A 85 -16.71 -2.64 12.25
N THR A 86 -16.06 -3.01 11.15
CA THR A 86 -16.62 -3.87 10.11
C THR A 86 -16.21 -5.33 10.30
N ASN A 87 -17.06 -6.25 9.83
CA ASN A 87 -16.69 -7.64 9.61
C ASN A 87 -16.24 -7.80 8.16
N ILE A 88 -15.11 -8.46 7.96
CA ILE A 88 -14.55 -8.71 6.63
C ILE A 88 -14.63 -10.20 6.34
N ASP A 89 -15.19 -10.58 5.19
CA ASP A 89 -15.08 -11.96 4.74
C ASP A 89 -13.61 -12.27 4.43
N PHE A 90 -13.06 -13.28 5.11
CA PHE A 90 -11.67 -13.68 4.92
C PHE A 90 -11.36 -14.09 3.47
N ASN A 91 -12.36 -14.57 2.74
CA ASN A 91 -12.21 -14.89 1.32
C ASN A 91 -12.03 -13.65 0.42
N ASP A 92 -12.41 -12.46 0.90
CA ASP A 92 -12.22 -11.19 0.17
C ASP A 92 -10.83 -10.59 0.38
N ILE A 93 -10.05 -11.11 1.31
CA ILE A 93 -8.71 -10.64 1.67
C ILE A 93 -7.70 -11.80 1.73
N PRO A 94 -7.55 -12.57 0.67
CA PRO A 94 -6.67 -13.72 0.67
C PRO A 94 -5.20 -13.30 0.89
N HIS A 95 -4.44 -14.13 1.61
CA HIS A 95 -3.02 -13.88 1.92
C HIS A 95 -2.73 -12.48 2.46
N SER A 96 -3.63 -11.99 3.33
CA SER A 96 -3.60 -10.60 3.81
C SER A 96 -2.71 -10.42 5.02
N ASN A 97 -2.14 -9.20 5.09
CA ASN A 97 -1.54 -8.66 6.29
C ASN A 97 -2.27 -7.37 6.67
N LEU A 98 -2.34 -7.11 7.98
CA LEU A 98 -2.85 -5.85 8.51
C LEU A 98 -1.67 -4.95 8.87
N GLU A 99 -1.76 -3.71 8.43
CA GLU A 99 -0.80 -2.65 8.67
C GLU A 99 -1.50 -1.44 9.28
N CYS A 100 -0.87 -0.83 10.30
CA CYS A 100 -1.32 0.45 10.84
C CYS A 100 -0.52 1.55 10.16
N GLU A 101 -1.19 2.57 9.67
CA GLU A 101 -0.57 3.61 8.87
C GLU A 101 -1.04 5.01 9.26
N TYR A 102 -0.38 6.01 8.70
CA TYR A 102 -0.94 7.34 8.50
C TYR A 102 -1.52 7.44 7.09
N ALA A 103 -2.59 8.24 6.94
CA ALA A 103 -3.13 8.63 5.64
C ALA A 103 -3.14 10.16 5.51
N LEU A 104 -2.47 10.69 4.50
CA LEU A 104 -2.60 12.08 4.11
C LEU A 104 -3.80 12.23 3.20
N GLN A 105 -4.63 13.27 3.38
CA GLN A 105 -5.72 13.64 2.50
C GLN A 105 -5.42 15.01 1.86
N PHE A 106 -5.45 15.07 0.54
CA PHE A 106 -5.27 16.31 -0.21
C PHE A 106 -6.58 17.11 -0.27
N LEU A 107 -6.54 18.40 0.03
CA LEU A 107 -7.74 19.26 0.06
C LEU A 107 -8.02 19.95 -1.28
N LYS A 108 -7.08 19.87 -2.23
CA LYS A 108 -7.23 20.45 -3.57
C LYS A 108 -6.54 19.60 -4.63
N ASP A 109 -6.98 19.74 -5.87
CA ASP A 109 -6.29 19.20 -7.04
C ASP A 109 -4.87 19.77 -7.11
N SER A 110 -3.88 18.93 -7.26
CA SER A 110 -2.49 19.33 -7.35
C SER A 110 -1.68 18.40 -8.23
N LYS A 111 -0.67 18.94 -8.92
CA LYS A 111 0.32 18.09 -9.59
C LYS A 111 1.20 17.39 -8.57
N ILE A 112 1.67 16.20 -8.92
CA ILE A 112 2.69 15.52 -8.12
C ILE A 112 4.04 16.07 -8.60
N ASP A 113 4.50 17.12 -7.95
CA ASP A 113 5.78 17.79 -8.19
C ASP A 113 6.38 18.34 -6.89
N ASN A 114 7.49 19.03 -6.97
CA ASN A 114 8.20 19.57 -5.81
C ASN A 114 7.44 20.70 -5.06
N GLU A 115 6.25 21.08 -5.53
CA GLU A 115 5.39 22.06 -4.85
C GLU A 115 4.33 21.40 -3.97
N LEU A 116 4.08 20.08 -4.14
CA LEU A 116 3.00 19.37 -3.44
C LEU A 116 3.18 19.38 -1.91
N ASP A 117 4.40 19.40 -1.40
CA ASP A 117 4.71 19.41 0.04
C ASP A 117 4.97 20.81 0.61
N LYS A 118 4.78 21.89 -0.17
CA LYS A 118 5.09 23.27 0.26
C LYS A 118 4.01 23.89 1.15
N ASP A 119 2.75 23.54 0.94
CA ASP A 119 1.63 24.06 1.73
C ASP A 119 0.91 22.93 2.48
N LEU A 120 1.42 22.60 3.64
CA LEU A 120 0.86 21.55 4.49
C LEU A 120 -0.53 21.88 5.06
N ASN A 121 -1.01 23.12 4.94
CA ASN A 121 -2.40 23.46 5.31
C ASN A 121 -3.41 22.90 4.29
N GLN A 122 -2.96 22.50 3.10
CA GLN A 122 -3.77 21.82 2.10
C GLN A 122 -3.79 20.29 2.27
N ILE A 123 -3.27 19.81 3.38
CA ILE A 123 -3.14 18.37 3.65
C ILE A 123 -3.63 18.09 5.08
N LYS A 124 -4.60 17.19 5.21
CA LYS A 124 -5.02 16.61 6.49
C LYS A 124 -4.29 15.29 6.74
N LEU A 125 -4.19 14.91 8.00
CA LEU A 125 -3.61 13.63 8.42
C LEU A 125 -4.63 12.83 9.19
N PHE A 126 -4.72 11.54 8.89
CA PHE A 126 -5.59 10.57 9.55
C PHE A 126 -4.78 9.37 10.04
N THR A 127 -5.32 8.65 11.01
CA THR A 127 -4.95 7.26 11.25
C THR A 127 -5.55 6.39 10.15
N ALA A 128 -4.92 5.28 9.82
CA ALA A 128 -5.44 4.35 8.83
C ALA A 128 -5.03 2.90 9.11
N ILE A 129 -5.79 1.98 8.55
CA ILE A 129 -5.45 0.57 8.45
C ILE A 129 -5.38 0.22 6.97
N ASP A 130 -4.28 -0.39 6.55
CA ASP A 130 -4.15 -1.03 5.25
C ASP A 130 -4.18 -2.55 5.46
N ILE A 131 -5.16 -3.20 4.84
CA ILE A 131 -5.23 -4.65 4.76
C ILE A 131 -4.70 -5.02 3.38
N THR A 132 -3.41 -5.31 3.32
CA THR A 132 -2.77 -5.73 2.07
C THR A 132 -3.24 -7.12 1.68
N SER A 133 -3.29 -7.39 0.39
CA SER A 133 -3.67 -8.70 -0.15
C SER A 133 -2.96 -8.91 -1.49
N THR A 134 -2.53 -10.12 -1.79
CA THR A 134 -1.88 -10.46 -3.06
C THR A 134 -2.76 -11.35 -3.93
N ARG A 135 -2.63 -11.19 -5.26
CA ARG A 135 -3.31 -12.04 -6.28
C ARG A 135 -2.45 -13.21 -6.74
N TYR A 136 -1.27 -13.37 -6.16
CA TYR A 136 -0.39 -14.50 -6.49
C TYR A 136 -0.58 -15.67 -5.53
N GLU A 137 -0.47 -16.89 -6.04
CA GLU A 137 -0.22 -18.05 -5.19
C GLU A 137 1.12 -17.89 -4.48
N GLN A 138 1.11 -17.94 -3.13
CA GLN A 138 2.29 -17.68 -2.32
C GLN A 138 3.45 -18.63 -2.68
N THR A 139 3.15 -19.92 -2.86
CA THR A 139 4.16 -20.95 -3.19
C THR A 139 4.87 -20.71 -4.53
N SER A 140 4.18 -20.11 -5.51
CA SER A 140 4.80 -19.74 -6.79
C SER A 140 5.60 -18.46 -6.69
N LYS A 141 5.14 -17.48 -5.89
CA LYS A 141 5.82 -16.20 -5.66
C LYS A 141 7.12 -16.38 -4.85
N ASP A 142 7.11 -17.26 -3.87
CA ASP A 142 8.26 -17.48 -2.97
C ASP A 142 9.48 -18.13 -3.68
N LYS A 143 9.32 -18.58 -4.91
CA LYS A 143 10.43 -19.09 -5.74
C LYS A 143 11.34 -18.00 -6.30
N PHE A 144 10.87 -16.76 -6.31
CA PHE A 144 11.61 -15.61 -6.81
C PHE A 144 12.41 -14.96 -5.68
N ASP A 145 13.52 -14.31 -6.05
CA ASP A 145 14.26 -13.46 -5.10
C ASP A 145 13.40 -12.26 -4.63
N LYS A 146 13.82 -11.63 -3.55
CA LYS A 146 13.09 -10.54 -2.91
C LYS A 146 12.87 -9.34 -3.83
N LEU A 147 13.81 -9.03 -4.71
CA LEU A 147 13.68 -7.92 -5.65
C LEU A 147 12.59 -8.20 -6.69
N ILE A 148 12.56 -9.40 -7.25
CA ILE A 148 11.48 -9.81 -8.17
C ILE A 148 10.14 -9.88 -7.44
N GLN A 149 10.09 -10.38 -6.19
CA GLN A 149 8.86 -10.36 -5.39
C GLN A 149 8.33 -8.94 -5.17
N MET A 150 9.22 -7.96 -5.00
CA MET A 150 8.85 -6.55 -4.92
C MET A 150 8.26 -6.05 -6.25
N TYR A 151 8.90 -6.35 -7.39
CA TYR A 151 8.37 -5.98 -8.72
C TYR A 151 7.00 -6.59 -8.98
N LEU A 152 6.80 -7.85 -8.59
CA LEU A 152 5.49 -8.50 -8.61
C LEU A 152 4.48 -7.76 -7.70
N GLY A 153 4.91 -7.31 -6.52
CA GLY A 153 4.07 -6.49 -5.64
C GLY A 153 3.67 -5.15 -6.25
N ILE A 154 4.59 -4.47 -6.95
CA ILE A 154 4.27 -3.24 -7.71
C ILE A 154 3.27 -3.56 -8.83
N ALA A 155 3.50 -4.61 -9.62
CA ALA A 155 2.60 -5.03 -10.69
C ALA A 155 1.18 -5.32 -10.16
N ASP A 156 1.08 -5.88 -8.95
CA ASP A 156 -0.14 -6.16 -8.20
C ASP A 156 -0.60 -4.95 -7.36
N HIS A 157 -0.56 -3.76 -7.92
CA HIS A 157 -0.89 -2.45 -7.39
C HIS A 157 -0.50 -2.23 -5.91
N GLY A 158 0.74 -2.59 -5.54
CA GLY A 158 1.26 -2.47 -4.18
C GLY A 158 0.64 -3.47 -3.20
N ASN A 159 0.24 -4.65 -3.67
CA ASN A 159 -0.52 -5.64 -2.90
C ASN A 159 -1.78 -5.01 -2.27
N GLY A 160 -2.47 -4.13 -2.96
CA GLY A 160 -3.67 -3.45 -2.44
C GLY A 160 -4.78 -4.42 -2.07
N GLY A 161 -5.52 -4.12 -1.02
CA GLY A 161 -6.61 -4.94 -0.51
C GLY A 161 -7.76 -4.10 -0.01
N ARG A 162 -7.87 -3.86 1.32
CA ARG A 162 -8.94 -3.06 1.93
C ARG A 162 -8.34 -1.98 2.82
N ILE A 163 -9.05 -0.86 2.97
CA ILE A 163 -8.57 0.30 3.70
C ILE A 163 -9.64 0.78 4.66
N ILE A 164 -9.22 1.14 5.88
CA ILE A 164 -10.06 1.84 6.85
C ILE A 164 -9.36 3.16 7.16
N ILE A 165 -10.07 4.27 7.01
CA ILE A 165 -9.61 5.58 7.47
C ILE A 165 -10.20 5.81 8.87
N GLY A 166 -9.34 6.11 9.82
CA GLY A 166 -9.70 6.40 11.20
C GLY A 166 -9.84 7.90 11.47
N ASP A 167 -9.47 8.32 12.68
CA ASP A 167 -9.66 9.70 13.12
C ASP A 167 -8.65 10.68 12.50
N GLU A 168 -9.09 11.92 12.28
CA GLU A 168 -8.23 13.04 11.88
C GLU A 168 -7.28 13.43 13.02
N ILE A 169 -6.01 13.55 12.72
CA ILE A 169 -4.98 14.03 13.65
C ILE A 169 -4.85 15.54 13.51
N ILE A 170 -5.72 16.29 14.18
CA ILE A 170 -5.77 17.75 14.12
C ILE A 170 -4.46 18.35 14.60
N GLY A 171 -3.92 19.32 13.83
CA GLY A 171 -2.67 20.01 14.17
C GLY A 171 -1.42 19.11 14.08
N TRP A 172 -1.48 18.08 13.25
CA TRP A 172 -0.45 17.07 13.06
C TRP A 172 0.93 17.63 12.75
N GLN A 173 1.02 18.77 12.10
CA GLN A 173 2.27 19.44 11.73
C GLN A 173 3.15 19.79 12.95
N LYS A 174 2.55 19.89 14.14
CA LYS A 174 3.22 20.23 15.41
C LYS A 174 3.30 19.05 16.38
N LYS A 175 2.87 17.84 15.98
CA LYS A 175 2.87 16.65 16.82
C LYS A 175 4.12 15.80 16.60
N ASP A 176 4.56 15.13 17.65
CA ASP A 176 5.60 14.12 17.55
C ASP A 176 5.01 12.79 17.03
N LEU A 177 5.01 12.65 15.70
CA LEU A 177 4.46 11.47 15.05
C LEU A 177 5.44 10.28 15.03
N ASN A 178 6.72 10.51 15.36
CA ASN A 178 7.71 9.45 15.37
C ASN A 178 7.58 8.54 16.60
N ASN A 179 7.06 9.07 17.71
CA ASN A 179 6.98 8.37 18.99
C ASN A 179 5.55 7.95 19.38
N VAL A 180 4.59 8.00 18.45
CA VAL A 180 3.23 7.52 18.70
C VAL A 180 3.27 6.00 18.93
N LYS A 181 2.72 5.57 20.06
CA LYS A 181 2.54 4.15 20.39
C LYS A 181 1.27 3.61 19.76
N ILE A 182 1.34 2.41 19.22
CA ILE A 182 0.21 1.70 18.65
C ILE A 182 -0.09 0.51 19.56
N LYS A 183 -1.30 0.47 20.09
CA LYS A 183 -1.80 -0.66 20.86
C LYS A 183 -2.51 -1.61 19.90
N PHE A 184 -2.16 -2.86 19.97
CA PHE A 184 -2.65 -3.90 19.08
C PHE A 184 -3.16 -5.07 19.92
N ASP A 185 -4.40 -5.47 19.72
CA ASP A 185 -5.05 -6.56 20.44
C ASP A 185 -5.65 -7.53 19.42
N VAL A 186 -5.20 -8.75 19.43
CA VAL A 186 -5.74 -9.83 18.60
C VAL A 186 -6.28 -10.93 19.50
N ASN A 187 -7.59 -11.14 19.47
CA ASN A 187 -8.27 -12.17 20.26
C ASN A 187 -8.02 -12.07 21.78
N GLY A 188 -7.72 -10.86 22.28
CA GLY A 188 -7.37 -10.61 23.69
C GLY A 188 -5.86 -10.57 23.97
N ASP A 189 -5.02 -10.99 23.03
CA ASP A 189 -3.57 -10.90 23.16
C ASP A 189 -3.10 -9.49 22.76
N LYS A 190 -2.61 -8.75 23.77
CA LYS A 190 -2.19 -7.36 23.61
C LYS A 190 -0.71 -7.26 23.30
N SER A 191 -0.36 -6.44 22.33
CA SER A 191 1.01 -6.17 21.93
C SER A 191 1.21 -4.73 21.49
N GLU A 192 2.46 -4.33 21.32
CA GLU A 192 2.86 -3.02 20.77
C GLU A 192 3.87 -3.23 19.64
N PRO A 193 3.46 -3.73 18.45
CA PRO A 193 4.35 -4.18 17.37
C PRO A 193 4.88 -3.04 16.51
N TYR A 194 4.89 -1.80 16.99
CA TYR A 194 5.27 -0.64 16.19
C TYR A 194 6.79 -0.52 15.96
N PHE A 195 7.12 -0.04 14.78
CA PHE A 195 8.50 0.31 14.43
C PHE A 195 9.01 1.50 15.24
N THR A 196 10.29 1.49 15.55
CA THR A 196 11.01 2.57 16.21
C THR A 196 12.24 2.97 15.41
N GLY A 197 12.87 4.10 15.78
CA GLY A 197 14.11 4.57 15.18
C GLY A 197 13.95 4.81 13.67
N LYS A 198 14.90 4.34 12.90
CA LYS A 198 14.99 4.62 11.46
C LYS A 198 13.92 3.91 10.62
N LYS A 199 13.36 2.81 11.11
CA LYS A 199 12.25 2.10 10.45
C LYS A 199 10.90 2.80 10.64
N ARG A 200 10.78 3.68 11.63
CA ARG A 200 9.58 4.48 11.85
C ARG A 200 9.43 5.54 10.75
N ILE A 201 8.32 5.53 10.06
CA ILE A 201 8.05 6.44 8.96
C ILE A 201 7.24 7.64 9.45
N HIS A 202 7.74 8.83 9.16
CA HIS A 202 7.01 10.09 9.31
C HIS A 202 6.23 10.36 8.01
N PRO A 203 4.95 10.80 8.04
CA PRO A 203 4.13 10.98 6.84
C PRO A 203 4.74 11.92 5.81
N LEU A 204 5.53 12.92 6.22
CA LEU A 204 6.26 13.78 5.27
C LEU A 204 7.39 13.06 4.52
N LYS A 205 7.98 12.01 5.09
CA LYS A 205 8.95 11.19 4.35
C LYS A 205 8.25 10.40 3.25
N SER A 206 7.06 9.87 3.56
CA SER A 206 6.24 9.15 2.59
C SER A 206 5.74 10.07 1.48
N LEU A 207 5.30 11.29 1.82
CA LEU A 207 4.94 12.30 0.82
C LEU A 207 6.10 12.63 -0.11
N LYS A 208 7.31 12.83 0.43
CA LYS A 208 8.52 13.07 -0.37
C LYS A 208 8.86 11.89 -1.26
N ALA A 209 8.81 10.67 -0.74
CA ALA A 209 9.05 9.47 -1.53
C ALA A 209 8.02 9.32 -2.67
N PHE A 210 6.76 9.65 -2.40
CA PHE A 210 5.70 9.67 -3.40
C PHE A 210 5.95 10.71 -4.50
N ILE A 211 6.38 11.93 -4.12
CA ILE A 211 6.76 12.96 -5.08
C ILE A 211 7.93 12.49 -5.93
N GLU A 212 9.00 11.98 -5.33
CA GLU A 212 10.18 11.49 -6.06
C GLU A 212 9.83 10.37 -7.06
N GLU A 213 8.92 9.47 -6.68
CA GLU A 213 8.49 8.37 -7.53
C GLU A 213 7.71 8.87 -8.75
N PHE A 214 6.86 9.90 -8.60
CA PHE A 214 5.86 10.24 -9.60
C PHE A 214 6.01 11.63 -10.25
N LYS A 215 6.91 12.50 -9.79
CA LYS A 215 7.05 13.89 -10.30
C LYS A 215 7.27 14.00 -11.81
N ASN A 216 7.81 12.99 -12.44
CA ASN A 216 8.07 12.96 -13.89
C ASN A 216 6.96 12.26 -14.70
N HIS A 217 5.89 11.80 -14.06
CA HIS A 217 4.84 11.01 -14.71
C HIS A 217 3.63 11.82 -15.16
N ASN A 218 3.64 13.15 -14.96
CA ASN A 218 2.51 14.05 -15.26
C ASN A 218 1.19 13.59 -14.64
N ILE A 219 1.24 13.11 -13.40
CA ILE A 219 0.09 12.63 -12.62
C ILE A 219 -0.36 13.75 -11.67
N GLN A 220 -1.64 13.73 -11.32
CA GLN A 220 -2.24 14.65 -10.36
C GLN A 220 -2.89 13.87 -9.22
N VAL A 221 -2.85 14.42 -8.02
CA VAL A 221 -3.78 14.09 -6.94
C VAL A 221 -5.02 14.97 -7.08
N LYS A 222 -6.18 14.44 -6.69
CA LYS A 222 -7.44 15.17 -6.67
C LYS A 222 -7.80 15.59 -5.25
N ALA A 223 -8.64 16.59 -5.13
CA ALA A 223 -9.25 16.95 -3.84
C ALA A 223 -9.95 15.71 -3.25
N ASN A 224 -9.68 15.44 -1.98
CA ASN A 224 -10.09 14.27 -1.20
C ASN A 224 -9.40 12.94 -1.54
N ASP A 225 -8.44 12.90 -2.45
CA ASP A 225 -7.57 11.73 -2.60
C ASP A 225 -6.75 11.51 -1.32
N TYR A 226 -6.50 10.23 -1.02
CA TYR A 226 -5.64 9.82 0.09
C TYR A 226 -4.28 9.34 -0.39
N LEU A 227 -3.27 9.52 0.47
CA LEU A 227 -1.96 8.86 0.36
C LEU A 227 -1.70 8.08 1.66
N LEU A 228 -1.77 6.75 1.61
CA LEU A 228 -1.32 5.88 2.69
C LEU A 228 0.21 5.88 2.72
N CYS A 229 0.76 6.02 3.93
CA CYS A 229 2.16 6.41 4.14
C CYS A 229 3.11 5.26 4.42
N GLY A 230 2.64 4.02 4.39
CA GLY A 230 3.41 2.83 4.74
C GLY A 230 3.33 2.45 6.21
N SER A 231 3.57 1.19 6.49
CA SER A 231 3.31 0.59 7.79
C SER A 231 4.12 1.20 8.93
N LEU A 232 3.46 1.42 10.04
CA LEU A 232 4.03 1.85 11.32
C LEU A 232 4.31 0.67 12.25
N ILE A 233 3.86 -0.54 11.88
CA ILE A 233 4.00 -1.77 12.64
C ILE A 233 4.64 -2.86 11.77
N HIS A 234 5.16 -3.90 12.41
CA HIS A 234 5.41 -5.15 11.70
C HIS A 234 4.08 -5.70 11.18
N PRO A 235 3.94 -5.96 9.86
CA PRO A 235 2.69 -6.43 9.28
C PRO A 235 2.19 -7.68 9.99
N TYR A 236 0.93 -7.67 10.42
CA TYR A 236 0.30 -8.80 11.07
C TYR A 236 -0.42 -9.69 10.06
N LYS A 237 0.00 -10.95 9.94
CA LYS A 237 -0.68 -11.91 9.04
C LYS A 237 -2.04 -12.29 9.61
N ILE A 238 -3.11 -11.83 8.94
CA ILE A 238 -4.49 -12.08 9.36
C ILE A 238 -4.83 -13.57 9.21
N LYS A 239 -5.51 -14.12 10.23
CA LYS A 239 -6.04 -15.47 10.23
C LYS A 239 -7.57 -15.46 10.23
N LYS A 240 -8.17 -16.51 9.73
CA LYS A 240 -9.63 -16.66 9.77
C LYS A 240 -10.13 -16.60 11.23
N ASN A 241 -11.18 -15.82 11.45
CA ASN A 241 -11.82 -15.56 12.75
C ASN A 241 -10.99 -14.69 13.71
N ASP A 242 -9.96 -13.99 13.25
CA ASP A 242 -9.31 -12.99 14.09
C ASP A 242 -10.27 -11.86 14.42
N TYR A 243 -10.26 -11.47 15.70
CA TYR A 243 -10.90 -10.25 16.20
C TYR A 243 -9.79 -9.27 16.60
N ILE A 244 -9.67 -8.17 15.85
CA ILE A 244 -8.55 -7.25 15.98
C ILE A 244 -9.06 -5.88 16.45
N LYS A 245 -8.40 -5.33 17.47
CA LYS A 245 -8.58 -3.96 17.95
C LYS A 245 -7.27 -3.19 17.86
N ILE A 246 -7.36 -1.95 17.42
CA ILE A 246 -6.22 -1.04 17.26
C ILE A 246 -6.56 0.28 17.91
#